data_f37e4640bcfa76cd887239b5b044d1c4
#
_entry.id   f37e4640bcfa76cd887239b5b044d1c4
#
_cell.length_a   1.000
_cell.length_b   1.000
_cell.length_c   1.000
_cell.angle_alpha   90.00
_cell.angle_beta   90.00
_cell.angle_gamma   90.00
#
_symmetry.space_group_name_H-M   'P 1'
#
loop_
_entity.id
_entity.type
_entity.pdbx_description
1 polymer ?
#
loop_
_entity_poly.entity_id
_entity_poly.type
_entity_poly.pdbx_seq_one_letter_code
_entity_poly.pdbx_strand_id
1 'polypeptide(L)'
;MLVGIVLVSHGEMANGMLEAARMIVGEQEGVATVSLTEMDAVEGLMERVAAALDRVDTGDGALILVDVFGASPFNAGSRLAMQRPKVEVVSGMNLPMLLELAIKREGRDLEECTAIAREAGTTGVRTLSNALKKS
;
A
#
# COMPACT_ATOMS: atom_id res chain seq x y z
N MET A 1 -10.56 12.39 8.92
CA MET A 1 -10.43 11.67 7.63
C MET A 1 -9.18 10.81 7.64
N LEU A 2 -9.35 9.55 7.34
CA LEU A 2 -8.22 8.62 7.30
C LEU A 2 -8.43 7.62 6.16
N VAL A 3 -7.65 7.76 5.10
CA VAL A 3 -7.66 6.83 3.97
C VAL A 3 -7.10 5.48 4.42
N GLY A 4 -7.80 4.38 4.11
CA GLY A 4 -7.33 3.04 4.44
C GLY A 4 -6.18 2.61 3.54
N ILE A 5 -5.38 1.67 4.02
CA ILE A 5 -4.26 1.11 3.26
C ILE A 5 -4.35 -0.41 3.27
N VAL A 6 -4.26 -1.02 2.10
CA VAL A 6 -4.17 -2.47 1.95
C VAL A 6 -2.88 -2.79 1.22
N LEU A 7 -2.00 -3.57 1.86
CA LEU A 7 -0.76 -4.03 1.25
C LEU A 7 -0.98 -5.43 0.70
N VAL A 8 -0.75 -5.62 -0.59
CA VAL A 8 -0.95 -6.93 -1.24
C VAL A 8 0.35 -7.34 -1.91
N SER A 9 0.87 -8.49 -1.57
CA SER A 9 2.14 -8.96 -2.12
C SER A 9 2.17 -10.47 -2.33
N HIS A 10 3.15 -10.90 -3.10
CA HIS A 10 3.55 -12.31 -3.10
C HIS A 10 4.17 -12.63 -1.74
N GLY A 11 3.89 -13.82 -1.23
CA GLY A 11 4.49 -14.29 0.01
C GLY A 11 4.29 -13.34 1.19
N GLU A 12 5.28 -13.26 2.05
CA GLU A 12 5.21 -12.52 3.31
C GLU A 12 5.71 -11.08 3.23
N MET A 13 5.96 -10.55 2.05
CA MET A 13 6.50 -9.20 1.89
C MET A 13 5.62 -8.13 2.52
N ALA A 14 4.31 -8.19 2.28
CA ALA A 14 3.39 -7.20 2.84
C ALA A 14 3.41 -7.22 4.37
N ASN A 15 3.36 -8.42 4.96
CA ASN A 15 3.40 -8.58 6.42
C ASN A 15 4.72 -8.08 6.99
N GLY A 16 5.83 -8.43 6.36
CA GLY A 16 7.16 -7.99 6.79
C GLY A 16 7.33 -6.48 6.70
N MET A 17 6.79 -5.88 5.65
CA MET A 17 6.85 -4.42 5.48
C MET A 17 6.05 -3.70 6.55
N LEU A 18 4.86 -4.19 6.88
CA LEU A 18 4.05 -3.59 7.95
C LEU A 18 4.75 -3.75 9.30
N GLU A 19 5.38 -4.89 9.56
CA GLU A 19 6.15 -5.10 10.79
C GLU A 19 7.33 -4.13 10.87
N ALA A 20 8.05 -3.93 9.77
CA ALA A 20 9.16 -2.97 9.73
C ALA A 20 8.66 -1.54 10.01
N ALA A 21 7.54 -1.16 9.41
CA ALA A 21 6.95 0.15 9.64
C ALA A 21 6.55 0.32 11.11
N ARG A 22 5.95 -0.72 11.72
CA ARG A 22 5.58 -0.67 13.13
C ARG A 22 6.77 -0.38 14.03
N MET A 23 7.92 -0.94 13.72
CA MET A 23 9.14 -0.71 14.51
C MET A 23 9.65 0.73 14.41
N ILE A 24 9.35 1.42 13.32
CA ILE A 24 9.86 2.77 13.05
C ILE A 24 8.87 3.85 13.47
N VAL A 25 7.59 3.69 13.13
CA VAL A 25 6.56 4.72 13.33
C VAL A 25 5.42 4.27 14.26
N GLY A 26 5.49 3.06 14.79
CA GLY A 26 4.45 2.54 15.69
C GLY A 26 3.28 1.88 14.97
N GLU A 27 2.33 1.40 15.75
CA GLU A 27 1.11 0.77 15.23
C GLU A 27 0.32 1.73 14.35
N GLN A 28 -0.22 1.20 13.25
CA GLN A 28 -0.99 1.99 12.28
C GLN A 28 -2.43 1.52 12.24
N GLU A 29 -3.35 2.45 12.44
CA GLU A 29 -4.78 2.21 12.29
C GLU A 29 -5.15 2.18 10.82
N GLY A 30 -6.12 1.33 10.45
CA GLY A 30 -6.63 1.30 9.09
C GLY A 30 -5.66 0.79 8.04
N VAL A 31 -4.80 -0.16 8.43
CA VAL A 31 -3.88 -0.83 7.52
C VAL A 31 -4.09 -2.34 7.61
N ALA A 32 -4.22 -2.99 6.46
CA ALA A 32 -4.37 -4.43 6.37
C ALA A 32 -3.40 -5.00 5.35
N THR A 33 -3.08 -6.28 5.50
CA THR A 33 -2.20 -6.99 4.58
C THR A 33 -2.91 -8.19 3.97
N VAL A 34 -2.59 -8.52 2.74
CA VAL A 34 -3.06 -9.72 2.06
C VAL A 34 -1.88 -10.36 1.36
N SER A 35 -1.63 -11.62 1.66
CA SER A 35 -0.52 -12.38 1.09
C SER A 35 -1.02 -13.34 0.02
N LEU A 36 -0.40 -13.30 -1.15
CA LEU A 36 -0.62 -14.31 -2.20
C LEU A 36 0.34 -15.45 -1.96
N THR A 37 -0.19 -16.64 -1.78
CA THR A 37 0.63 -17.86 -1.67
C THR A 37 0.57 -18.65 -2.96
N GLU A 38 1.44 -19.64 -3.11
CA GLU A 38 1.45 -20.51 -4.28
C GLU A 38 0.15 -21.30 -4.46
N MET A 39 -0.60 -21.45 -3.38
CA MET A 39 -1.85 -22.23 -3.38
C MET A 39 -3.08 -21.39 -3.72
N ASP A 40 -2.94 -20.09 -3.86
CA ASP A 40 -4.09 -19.22 -4.04
C ASP A 40 -4.56 -19.15 -5.50
N ALA A 41 -5.88 -19.21 -5.69
CA ALA A 41 -6.51 -18.85 -6.95
C ALA A 41 -6.74 -17.33 -7.00
N VAL A 42 -6.83 -16.78 -8.21
CA VAL A 42 -7.04 -15.33 -8.42
C VAL A 42 -8.34 -14.86 -7.76
N GLU A 43 -9.41 -15.63 -7.89
CA GLU A 43 -10.71 -15.29 -7.31
C GLU A 43 -10.63 -15.20 -5.78
N GLY A 44 -9.93 -16.13 -5.16
CA GLY A 44 -9.72 -16.13 -3.71
C GLY A 44 -8.94 -14.91 -3.25
N LEU A 45 -7.95 -14.51 -4.04
CA LEU A 45 -7.19 -13.30 -3.75
C LEU A 45 -8.09 -12.06 -3.81
N MET A 46 -8.94 -11.94 -4.84
CA MET A 46 -9.87 -10.83 -4.96
C MET A 46 -10.81 -10.74 -3.76
N GLU A 47 -11.33 -11.88 -3.31
CA GLU A 47 -12.21 -11.90 -2.14
C GLU A 47 -11.51 -11.40 -0.88
N ARG A 48 -10.25 -11.81 -0.67
CA ARG A 48 -9.48 -11.39 0.50
C ARG A 48 -9.11 -9.90 0.44
N VAL A 49 -8.78 -9.40 -0.74
CA VAL A 49 -8.51 -7.96 -0.90
C VAL A 49 -9.78 -7.16 -0.69
N ALA A 50 -10.92 -7.62 -1.23
CA ALA A 50 -12.20 -6.94 -1.01
C ALA A 50 -12.56 -6.89 0.49
N ALA A 51 -12.37 -7.99 1.22
CA ALA A 51 -12.60 -8.03 2.65
C ALA A 51 -11.68 -7.08 3.41
N ALA A 52 -10.41 -6.99 2.99
CA ALA A 52 -9.47 -6.04 3.59
C ALA A 52 -9.89 -4.59 3.33
N LEU A 53 -10.33 -4.28 2.12
CA LEU A 53 -10.85 -2.95 1.79
C LEU A 53 -12.03 -2.58 2.70
N ASP A 54 -12.96 -3.52 2.88
CA ASP A 54 -14.13 -3.27 3.73
C ASP A 54 -13.75 -2.97 5.17
N ARG A 55 -12.64 -3.55 5.65
CA ARG A 55 -12.17 -3.30 7.03
C ARG A 55 -11.51 -1.93 7.18
N VAL A 56 -10.78 -1.47 6.16
CA VAL A 56 -9.97 -0.25 6.28
C VAL A 56 -10.65 1.00 5.72
N ASP A 57 -11.62 0.84 4.84
CA ASP A 57 -12.34 1.96 4.23
C ASP A 57 -13.49 2.37 5.14
N THR A 58 -13.36 3.50 5.79
CA THR A 58 -14.36 4.06 6.69
C THR A 58 -15.19 5.16 6.02
N GLY A 59 -15.15 5.23 4.70
CA GLY A 59 -15.87 6.24 3.91
C GLY A 59 -14.94 7.21 3.19
N ASP A 60 -13.66 7.21 3.54
CA ASP A 60 -12.66 8.11 2.96
C ASP A 60 -11.89 7.47 1.81
N GLY A 61 -12.23 6.23 1.48
CA GLY A 61 -11.55 5.48 0.44
C GLY A 61 -10.37 4.68 0.95
N ALA A 62 -9.70 4.01 0.04
CA ALA A 62 -8.57 3.17 0.38
C ALA A 62 -7.53 3.14 -0.75
N LEU A 63 -6.28 3.00 -0.36
CA LEU A 63 -5.15 2.88 -1.26
C LEU A 63 -4.62 1.45 -1.17
N ILE A 64 -4.57 0.77 -2.30
CA ILE A 64 -4.00 -0.58 -2.39
C ILE A 64 -2.56 -0.43 -2.85
N LEU A 65 -1.62 -0.89 -2.05
CA LEU A 65 -0.21 -0.91 -2.42
C LEU A 65 0.16 -2.34 -2.78
N VAL A 66 0.70 -2.53 -3.98
CA VAL A 66 1.09 -3.85 -4.46
C VAL A 66 2.57 -3.90 -4.80
N ASP A 67 3.14 -5.09 -4.81
CA ASP A 67 4.58 -5.28 -5.00
C ASP A 67 5.04 -5.00 -6.43
N VAL A 68 4.39 -5.59 -7.43
CA VAL A 68 4.84 -5.52 -8.82
C VAL A 68 3.68 -5.20 -9.76
N PHE A 69 3.91 -4.26 -10.67
CA PHE A 69 2.93 -3.91 -11.69
C PHE A 69 2.63 -5.10 -12.60
N GLY A 70 1.34 -5.36 -12.84
CA GLY A 70 0.91 -6.37 -13.81
C GLY A 70 0.83 -7.80 -13.29
N ALA A 71 1.29 -8.07 -12.07
CA ALA A 71 1.18 -9.40 -11.47
C ALA A 71 -0.17 -9.59 -10.78
N SER A 72 -0.43 -10.78 -10.23
CA SER A 72 -1.73 -11.10 -9.64
C SER A 72 -2.22 -10.13 -8.56
N PRO A 73 -1.38 -9.67 -7.62
CA PRO A 73 -1.82 -8.65 -6.65
C PRO A 73 -2.30 -7.36 -7.33
N PHE A 74 -1.56 -6.89 -8.33
CA PHE A 74 -1.95 -5.71 -9.09
C PHE A 74 -3.26 -5.92 -9.83
N ASN A 75 -3.41 -7.07 -10.49
CA ASN A 75 -4.62 -7.37 -11.27
C ASN A 75 -5.86 -7.47 -10.39
N ALA A 76 -5.75 -8.12 -9.24
CA ALA A 76 -6.85 -8.23 -8.29
C ALA A 76 -7.24 -6.85 -7.73
N GLY A 77 -6.25 -6.07 -7.32
CA GLY A 77 -6.47 -4.72 -6.80
C GLY A 77 -7.09 -3.80 -7.84
N SER A 78 -6.61 -3.87 -9.08
CA SER A 78 -7.10 -3.03 -10.17
C SER A 78 -8.56 -3.31 -10.52
N ARG A 79 -8.96 -4.59 -10.53
CA ARG A 79 -10.35 -4.95 -10.77
C ARG A 79 -11.28 -4.36 -9.70
N LEU A 80 -10.85 -4.43 -8.44
CA LEU A 80 -11.62 -3.86 -7.34
C LEU A 80 -11.65 -2.33 -7.40
N ALA A 81 -10.54 -1.70 -7.74
CA ALA A 81 -10.48 -0.24 -7.89
C ALA A 81 -11.43 0.26 -8.99
N MET A 82 -11.56 -0.50 -10.07
CA MET A 82 -12.50 -0.13 -11.15
C MET A 82 -13.96 -0.30 -10.75
N GLN A 83 -14.24 -1.09 -9.73
CA GLN A 83 -15.61 -1.34 -9.25
C GLN A 83 -16.03 -0.43 -8.10
N ARG A 84 -15.09 0.26 -7.46
CA ARG A 84 -15.32 1.06 -6.26
C ARG A 84 -14.94 2.51 -6.51
N PRO A 85 -15.72 3.48 -6.01
CA PRO A 85 -15.52 4.90 -6.37
C PRO A 85 -14.26 5.55 -5.78
N LYS A 86 -13.78 5.06 -4.63
CA LYS A 86 -12.67 5.70 -3.93
C LYS A 86 -11.58 4.69 -3.58
N VAL A 87 -11.07 4.01 -4.60
CA VAL A 87 -9.97 3.05 -4.42
C VAL A 87 -8.96 3.28 -5.53
N GLU A 88 -7.70 3.39 -5.15
CA GLU A 88 -6.58 3.53 -6.08
C GLU A 88 -5.55 2.43 -5.82
N VAL A 89 -4.78 2.08 -6.85
CA VAL A 89 -3.72 1.07 -6.75
C VAL A 89 -2.38 1.71 -7.11
N VAL A 90 -1.40 1.52 -6.24
CA VAL A 90 -0.02 1.96 -6.50
C VAL A 90 0.88 0.72 -6.45
N SER A 91 1.64 0.49 -7.52
CA SER A 91 2.58 -0.62 -7.60
C SER A 91 3.98 -0.19 -7.18
N GLY A 92 4.86 -1.17 -6.97
CA GLY A 92 6.23 -0.89 -6.56
C GLY A 92 6.34 -0.50 -5.10
N MET A 93 5.45 -1.03 -4.25
CA MET A 93 5.46 -0.66 -2.84
C MET A 93 6.84 -0.88 -2.22
N ASN A 94 7.23 0.04 -1.37
CA ASN A 94 8.47 -0.06 -0.62
C ASN A 94 8.28 0.60 0.74
N LEU A 95 9.27 0.43 1.61
CA LEU A 95 9.15 0.91 2.99
C LEU A 95 9.05 2.44 3.08
N PRO A 96 9.87 3.24 2.35
CA PRO A 96 9.71 4.69 2.37
C PRO A 96 8.29 5.16 2.03
N MET A 97 7.65 4.52 1.07
CA MET A 97 6.26 4.79 0.69
C MET A 97 5.31 4.60 1.87
N LEU A 98 5.41 3.46 2.55
CA LEU A 98 4.54 3.15 3.68
C LEU A 98 4.80 4.07 4.87
N LEU A 99 6.07 4.40 5.15
CA LEU A 99 6.42 5.29 6.26
C LEU A 99 5.86 6.70 6.04
N GLU A 100 5.98 7.25 4.84
CA GLU A 100 5.44 8.58 4.55
C GLU A 100 3.92 8.61 4.64
N LEU A 101 3.25 7.59 4.14
CA LEU A 101 1.80 7.48 4.29
C LEU A 101 1.39 7.41 5.75
N ALA A 102 2.10 6.61 6.54
CA ALA A 102 1.81 6.47 7.97
C ALA A 102 1.90 7.82 8.70
N ILE A 103 2.87 8.64 8.34
CA ILE A 103 3.11 9.94 8.98
C ILE A 103 2.14 11.01 8.47
N LYS A 104 1.78 10.98 7.19
CA LYS A 104 1.12 12.12 6.53
C LYS A 104 -0.34 11.90 6.13
N ARG A 105 -0.86 10.68 6.13
CA ARG A 105 -2.19 10.43 5.53
C ARG A 105 -3.37 10.99 6.31
N GLU A 106 -3.23 11.20 7.61
CA GLU A 106 -4.32 11.72 8.42
C GLU A 106 -4.75 13.11 7.92
N GLY A 107 -6.05 13.28 7.69
CA GLY A 107 -6.59 14.54 7.19
C GLY A 107 -6.41 14.77 5.70
N ARG A 108 -5.88 13.79 4.95
CA ARG A 108 -5.67 13.93 3.51
C ARG A 108 -6.55 12.96 2.74
N ASP A 109 -7.01 13.38 1.57
CA ASP A 109 -7.88 12.56 0.75
C ASP A 109 -7.09 11.52 -0.06
N LEU A 110 -7.80 10.69 -0.79
CA LEU A 110 -7.20 9.61 -1.57
C LEU A 110 -6.22 10.14 -2.63
N GLU A 111 -6.56 11.22 -3.31
CA GLU A 111 -5.68 11.79 -4.33
C GLU A 111 -4.36 12.28 -3.72
N GLU A 112 -4.44 12.96 -2.58
CA GLU A 112 -3.26 13.42 -1.86
C GLU A 112 -2.41 12.25 -1.36
N CYS A 113 -3.05 11.23 -0.79
CA CYS A 113 -2.35 10.03 -0.32
C CYS A 113 -1.66 9.30 -1.48
N THR A 114 -2.30 9.23 -2.64
CA THR A 114 -1.71 8.62 -3.83
C THR A 114 -0.45 9.36 -4.25
N ALA A 115 -0.50 10.70 -4.25
CA ALA A 115 0.67 11.51 -4.59
C ALA A 115 1.81 11.33 -3.59
N ILE A 116 1.50 11.26 -2.29
CA ILE A 116 2.49 10.99 -1.24
C ILE A 116 3.17 9.65 -1.48
N ALA A 117 2.38 8.61 -1.76
CA ALA A 117 2.92 7.27 -2.00
C ALA A 117 3.88 7.25 -3.19
N ARG A 118 3.47 7.84 -4.32
CA ARG A 118 4.30 7.87 -5.52
C ARG A 118 5.60 8.64 -5.31
N GLU A 119 5.52 9.80 -4.69
CA GLU A 119 6.70 10.63 -4.44
C GLU A 119 7.66 9.95 -3.46
N ALA A 120 7.16 9.51 -2.32
CA ALA A 120 8.00 8.89 -1.29
C ALA A 120 8.64 7.58 -1.80
N GLY A 121 7.87 6.77 -2.53
CA GLY A 121 8.37 5.52 -3.09
C GLY A 121 9.48 5.74 -4.11
N THR A 122 9.38 6.81 -4.89
CA THR A 122 10.38 7.15 -5.91
C THR A 122 11.63 7.78 -5.28
N THR A 123 11.45 8.76 -4.42
CA THR A 123 12.58 9.49 -3.80
C THR A 123 13.28 8.68 -2.72
N GLY A 124 12.62 7.62 -2.21
CA GLY A 124 13.22 6.73 -1.23
C GLY A 124 14.35 5.86 -1.78
N VAL A 125 14.48 5.78 -3.10
CA VAL A 125 15.60 5.10 -3.75
C VAL A 125 16.75 6.10 -3.86
N ARG A 126 17.77 5.93 -3.02
CA ARG A 126 18.87 6.89 -2.89
C ARG A 126 20.22 6.18 -2.91
N THR A 127 21.24 6.88 -3.35
CA THR A 127 22.62 6.38 -3.28
C THR A 127 23.40 7.18 -2.24
N LEU A 128 24.39 6.53 -1.65
CA LEU A 128 25.27 7.19 -0.69
C LEU A 128 25.98 8.40 -1.33
N SER A 129 26.50 8.22 -2.54
CA SER A 129 27.24 9.30 -3.21
C SER A 129 26.39 10.53 -3.45
N ASN A 130 25.11 10.36 -3.84
CA ASN A 130 24.21 11.49 -4.03
C ASN A 130 23.86 12.17 -2.68
N ALA A 131 23.68 11.38 -1.64
CA ALA A 131 23.40 11.93 -0.31
C ALA A 131 24.58 12.78 0.21
N LEU A 132 25.81 12.33 -0.01
CA LEU A 132 27.00 13.07 0.40
C LEU A 132 27.21 14.36 -0.40
N LYS A 133 26.84 14.39 -1.68
CA LYS A 133 26.98 15.59 -2.52
C LYS A 133 26.06 16.72 -2.11
N LYS A 134 24.98 16.43 -1.42
CA LYS A 134 23.98 17.43 -1.01
C LYS A 134 24.27 18.08 0.33
N SER A 135 25.28 17.61 1.02
CA SER A 135 25.63 18.17 2.34
C SER A 135 26.48 19.43 2.28
#